data_426e9e73a65df58e964328166a6bcc58
#
_entry.id   426e9e73a65df58e964328166a6bcc58
#
_cell.length_a   1.000
_cell.length_b   1.000
_cell.length_c   1.000
_cell.angle_alpha   90.00
_cell.angle_beta   90.00
_cell.angle_gamma   90.00
#
_symmetry.space_group_name_H-M   'P 1'
#
loop_
_entity.id
_entity.type
_entity.pdbx_description
1 polymer ?
#
loop_
_entity_poly.entity_id
_entity_poly.type
_entity_poly.pdbx_seq_one_letter_code
_entity_poly.pdbx_strand_id
1 'polypeptide(L)'
;MRNSRRALKAIIFLALVAVLNGLLDYLLYPYTYSRAEMYHMEKTDLNQIIVGTSHGKCGIDPAVLDEVLGTKTFNSCQGGEYPRDSYYLIREADRVHDLKQVIYELDPGYWVTGDGQNAQYISYLREFPNSFLKLDYWKEKLSVSYTHLRAHE
;
A
#
# COMPACT_ATOMS: atom_id res chain seq x y z
N MET A 1 1.97 44.45 17.04
CA MET A 1 2.94 43.66 17.82
C MET A 1 2.29 42.54 18.68
N ARG A 2 1.15 42.75 19.37
CA ARG A 2 0.51 41.74 20.23
C ARG A 2 -0.03 40.53 19.41
N ASN A 3 -0.58 40.73 18.22
CA ASN A 3 -1.12 39.68 17.37
C ASN A 3 -0.01 38.82 16.73
N SER A 4 1.12 39.42 16.35
CA SER A 4 2.23 38.64 15.80
C SER A 4 2.88 37.69 16.81
N ARG A 5 2.96 38.11 18.09
CA ARG A 5 3.45 37.25 19.17
C ARG A 5 2.49 36.09 19.48
N ARG A 6 1.17 36.31 19.33
CA ARG A 6 0.16 35.25 19.49
C ARG A 6 0.24 34.25 18.31
N ALA A 7 0.35 34.77 17.09
CA ALA A 7 0.53 33.93 15.91
C ALA A 7 1.80 33.09 16.01
N LEU A 8 2.92 33.68 16.42
CA LEU A 8 4.18 32.96 16.61
C LEU A 8 4.04 31.82 17.66
N LYS A 9 3.39 32.10 18.78
CA LYS A 9 3.15 31.05 19.80
C LYS A 9 2.29 29.92 19.27
N ALA A 10 1.25 30.21 18.48
CA ALA A 10 0.40 29.21 17.84
C ALA A 10 1.18 28.35 16.86
N ILE A 11 2.04 28.97 16.04
CA ILE A 11 2.89 28.23 15.08
C ILE A 11 3.87 27.31 15.83
N ILE A 12 4.54 27.81 16.87
CA ILE A 12 5.45 27.00 17.67
C ILE A 12 4.69 25.83 18.34
N PHE A 13 3.51 26.07 18.89
CA PHE A 13 2.69 25.02 19.48
C PHE A 13 2.32 23.95 18.46
N LEU A 14 1.83 24.34 17.28
CA LEU A 14 1.49 23.40 16.22
C LEU A 14 2.71 22.61 15.73
N ALA A 15 3.86 23.26 15.61
CA ALA A 15 5.11 22.59 15.25
C ALA A 15 5.53 21.56 16.31
N LEU A 16 5.42 21.89 17.60
CA LEU A 16 5.72 20.95 18.67
C LEU A 16 4.76 19.76 18.68
N VAL A 17 3.46 20.00 18.46
CA VAL A 17 2.47 18.94 18.34
C VAL A 17 2.78 18.03 17.15
N ALA A 18 3.14 18.59 16.01
CA ALA A 18 3.51 17.82 14.82
C ALA A 18 4.76 16.96 15.06
N VAL A 19 5.80 17.52 15.68
CA VAL A 19 7.01 16.79 16.05
C VAL A 19 6.72 15.67 17.05
N LEU A 20 5.93 15.96 18.09
CA LEU A 20 5.56 14.96 19.09
C LEU A 20 4.74 13.84 18.46
N ASN A 21 3.79 14.16 17.60
CA ASN A 21 2.98 13.17 16.89
C ASN A 21 3.85 12.28 15.99
N GLY A 22 4.78 12.88 15.20
CA GLY A 22 5.72 12.13 14.39
C GLY A 22 6.64 11.22 15.21
N LEU A 23 7.10 11.68 16.36
CA LEU A 23 7.91 10.87 17.27
C LEU A 23 7.12 9.70 17.86
N LEU A 24 5.88 9.95 18.29
CA LEU A 24 4.99 8.91 18.81
C LEU A 24 4.64 7.89 17.73
N ASP A 25 4.35 8.34 16.51
CA ASP A 25 4.10 7.45 15.36
C ASP A 25 5.31 6.56 15.07
N TYR A 26 6.51 7.14 15.10
CA TYR A 26 7.75 6.38 14.92
C TYR A 26 8.00 5.35 16.02
N LEU A 27 7.81 5.73 17.30
CA LEU A 27 8.11 4.87 18.45
C LEU A 27 7.05 3.79 18.69
N LEU A 28 5.77 4.13 18.43
CA LEU A 28 4.63 3.26 18.70
C LEU A 28 4.13 2.51 17.47
N TYR A 29 4.73 2.78 16.30
CA TYR A 29 4.30 2.16 15.07
C TYR A 29 4.56 0.65 15.10
N PRO A 30 3.51 -0.18 15.06
CA PRO A 30 3.67 -1.61 15.14
C PRO A 30 4.38 -2.16 13.90
N TYR A 31 5.19 -3.19 14.09
CA TYR A 31 5.74 -3.96 13.00
C TYR A 31 4.64 -4.84 12.42
N THR A 32 3.94 -4.33 11.41
CA THR A 32 2.84 -5.03 10.76
C THR A 32 3.34 -5.94 9.65
N TYR A 33 2.52 -6.93 9.30
CA TYR A 33 2.77 -7.80 8.15
C TYR A 33 2.96 -6.99 6.87
N SER A 34 2.03 -6.09 6.54
CA SER A 34 2.11 -5.24 5.34
C SER A 34 3.39 -4.41 5.28
N ARG A 35 3.86 -3.92 6.44
CA ARG A 35 5.12 -3.19 6.51
C ARG A 35 6.31 -4.07 6.17
N ALA A 36 6.35 -5.28 6.72
CA ALA A 36 7.40 -6.25 6.42
C ALA A 36 7.40 -6.62 4.93
N GLU A 37 6.25 -6.88 4.36
CA GLU A 37 6.07 -7.18 2.94
C GLU A 37 6.59 -6.07 2.03
N MET A 38 6.18 -4.81 2.27
CA MET A 38 6.66 -3.66 1.51
C MET A 38 8.18 -3.49 1.62
N TYR A 39 8.72 -3.63 2.83
CA TYR A 39 10.17 -3.56 3.05
C TYR A 39 10.91 -4.68 2.29
N HIS A 40 10.42 -5.91 2.36
CA HIS A 40 11.04 -7.03 1.66
C HIS A 40 10.93 -6.88 0.14
N MET A 41 9.78 -6.46 -0.37
CA MET A 41 9.61 -6.17 -1.80
C MET A 41 10.63 -5.14 -2.29
N GLU A 42 10.85 -4.06 -1.54
CA GLU A 42 11.81 -3.03 -1.93
C GLU A 42 13.28 -3.47 -1.87
N LYS A 43 13.62 -4.39 -0.98
CA LYS A 43 15.02 -4.78 -0.69
C LYS A 43 15.44 -6.07 -1.36
N THR A 44 14.50 -6.92 -1.74
CA THR A 44 14.80 -8.18 -2.43
C THR A 44 15.01 -7.89 -3.92
N ASP A 45 16.06 -8.44 -4.50
CA ASP A 45 16.27 -8.39 -5.95
C ASP A 45 15.24 -9.28 -6.63
N LEU A 46 14.32 -8.68 -7.38
CA LEU A 46 13.22 -9.37 -8.04
C LEU A 46 13.03 -8.88 -9.49
N ASN A 47 12.56 -9.78 -10.34
CA ASN A 47 12.16 -9.48 -11.72
C ASN A 47 10.75 -10.00 -12.06
N GLN A 48 10.11 -10.66 -11.08
CA GLN A 48 8.74 -11.16 -11.19
C GLN A 48 7.99 -10.87 -9.88
N ILE A 49 6.75 -10.43 -9.99
CA ILE A 49 5.85 -10.22 -8.85
C ILE A 49 4.56 -11.02 -9.03
N ILE A 50 4.07 -11.59 -7.94
CA ILE A 50 2.73 -12.19 -7.88
C ILE A 50 1.84 -11.24 -7.09
N VAL A 51 0.68 -10.92 -7.63
CA VAL A 51 -0.34 -10.09 -6.97
C VAL A 51 -1.68 -10.80 -7.01
N GLY A 52 -2.53 -10.52 -6.05
CA GLY A 52 -3.84 -11.16 -5.90
C GLY A 52 -4.23 -11.33 -4.44
N THR A 53 -5.18 -12.19 -4.20
CA THR A 53 -5.79 -12.39 -2.88
C THR A 53 -5.01 -13.38 -1.99
N SER A 54 -5.66 -13.76 -0.88
CA SER A 54 -5.14 -14.81 0.00
C SER A 54 -4.97 -16.17 -0.69
N HIS A 55 -5.67 -16.43 -1.79
CA HIS A 55 -5.52 -17.66 -2.57
C HIS A 55 -4.14 -17.70 -3.26
N GLY A 56 -3.74 -16.62 -3.90
CA GLY A 56 -2.39 -16.49 -4.47
C GLY A 56 -1.30 -16.54 -3.39
N LYS A 57 -1.56 -15.89 -2.26
CA LYS A 57 -0.63 -15.90 -1.13
C LYS A 57 -0.33 -17.28 -0.58
N CYS A 58 -1.37 -18.10 -0.41
CA CYS A 58 -1.25 -19.43 0.19
C CYS A 58 -1.05 -20.54 -0.86
N GLY A 59 -1.40 -20.29 -2.11
CA GLY A 59 -1.41 -21.29 -3.17
C GLY A 59 -0.22 -21.26 -4.11
N ILE A 60 0.55 -20.17 -4.13
CA ILE A 60 1.68 -20.02 -5.05
C ILE A 60 2.99 -19.87 -4.26
N ASP A 61 3.89 -20.83 -4.44
CA ASP A 61 5.24 -20.77 -3.85
C ASP A 61 6.22 -20.13 -4.83
N PRO A 62 6.78 -18.95 -4.53
CA PRO A 62 7.76 -18.29 -5.38
C PRO A 62 9.01 -19.13 -5.64
N ALA A 63 9.47 -19.91 -4.67
CA ALA A 63 10.69 -20.70 -4.82
C ALA A 63 10.55 -21.79 -5.90
N VAL A 64 9.37 -22.41 -6.00
CA VAL A 64 9.08 -23.39 -7.05
C VAL A 64 9.06 -22.73 -8.44
N LEU A 65 8.50 -21.53 -8.53
CA LEU A 65 8.50 -20.77 -9.80
C LEU A 65 9.92 -20.39 -10.21
N ASP A 66 10.72 -19.92 -9.28
CA ASP A 66 12.09 -19.51 -9.53
C ASP A 66 12.97 -20.67 -10.01
N GLU A 67 12.77 -21.87 -9.44
CA GLU A 67 13.48 -23.07 -9.87
C GLU A 67 13.14 -23.47 -11.31
N VAL A 68 11.85 -23.35 -11.68
CA VAL A 68 11.37 -23.79 -13.00
C VAL A 68 11.59 -22.74 -14.08
N LEU A 69 11.37 -21.46 -13.76
CA LEU A 69 11.38 -20.37 -14.73
C LEU A 69 12.70 -19.58 -14.76
N GLY A 70 13.57 -19.78 -13.78
CA GLY A 70 14.80 -18.99 -13.64
C GLY A 70 14.55 -17.53 -13.29
N THR A 71 13.44 -17.26 -12.62
CA THR A 71 13.03 -15.92 -12.17
C THR A 71 13.51 -15.60 -10.76
N LYS A 72 13.25 -14.38 -10.32
CA LYS A 72 13.36 -13.94 -8.93
C LYS A 72 12.01 -13.37 -8.55
N THR A 73 11.20 -14.19 -7.91
CA THR A 73 9.78 -13.93 -7.71
C THR A 73 9.50 -13.45 -6.28
N PHE A 74 8.70 -12.40 -6.17
CA PHE A 74 8.14 -11.96 -4.91
C PHE A 74 6.62 -12.16 -4.90
N ASN A 75 6.09 -12.84 -3.88
CA ASN A 75 4.66 -13.01 -3.71
C ASN A 75 4.10 -11.89 -2.81
N SER A 76 3.46 -10.91 -3.45
CA SER A 76 2.84 -9.74 -2.81
C SER A 76 1.34 -9.90 -2.56
N CYS A 77 0.76 -11.06 -2.82
CA CYS A 77 -0.65 -11.33 -2.61
C CYS A 77 -1.06 -11.12 -1.16
N GLN A 78 -2.22 -10.53 -0.94
CA GLN A 78 -2.75 -10.32 0.42
C GLN A 78 -4.25 -10.57 0.50
N GLY A 79 -4.71 -10.98 1.70
CA GLY A 79 -6.13 -11.17 1.93
C GLY A 79 -6.92 -9.89 1.71
N GLY A 80 -7.95 -9.97 0.84
CA GLY A 80 -8.79 -8.83 0.53
C GLY A 80 -8.16 -7.79 -0.39
N GLU A 81 -7.09 -8.14 -1.11
CA GLU A 81 -6.54 -7.33 -2.18
C GLU A 81 -7.53 -7.23 -3.35
N TYR A 82 -7.63 -6.06 -3.93
CA TYR A 82 -8.46 -5.79 -5.10
C TYR A 82 -7.59 -5.38 -6.29
N PRO A 83 -8.12 -5.49 -7.53
CA PRO A 83 -7.37 -5.17 -8.76
C PRO A 83 -6.70 -3.79 -8.74
N ARG A 84 -7.30 -2.83 -8.07
CA ARG A 84 -6.73 -1.50 -7.91
C ARG A 84 -5.52 -1.50 -7.00
N ASP A 85 -5.56 -2.26 -5.90
CA ASP A 85 -4.44 -2.40 -4.99
C ASP A 85 -3.28 -3.11 -5.69
N SER A 86 -3.58 -4.20 -6.42
CA SER A 86 -2.63 -4.92 -7.27
C SER A 86 -1.95 -4.00 -8.30
N TYR A 87 -2.71 -3.12 -8.95
CA TYR A 87 -2.16 -2.14 -9.89
C TYR A 87 -1.09 -1.25 -9.25
N TYR A 88 -1.36 -0.73 -8.06
CA TYR A 88 -0.40 0.12 -7.35
C TYR A 88 0.79 -0.66 -6.80
N LEU A 89 0.59 -1.91 -6.36
CA LEU A 89 1.68 -2.79 -5.94
C LEU A 89 2.63 -3.11 -7.10
N ILE A 90 2.10 -3.43 -8.27
CA ILE A 90 2.89 -3.65 -9.50
C ILE A 90 3.70 -2.39 -9.84
N ARG A 91 3.07 -1.23 -9.82
CA ARG A 91 3.75 0.04 -10.13
C ARG A 91 4.82 0.40 -9.12
N GLU A 92 4.63 0.07 -7.85
CA GLU A 92 5.66 0.29 -6.83
C GLU A 92 6.83 -0.67 -7.01
N ALA A 93 6.57 -1.94 -7.31
CA ALA A 93 7.61 -2.91 -7.63
C ALA A 93 8.41 -2.49 -8.88
N ASP A 94 7.73 -2.08 -9.95
CA ASP A 94 8.37 -1.62 -11.20
C ASP A 94 9.19 -0.33 -11.01
N ARG A 95 8.78 0.52 -10.07
CA ARG A 95 9.52 1.75 -9.73
C ARG A 95 10.89 1.48 -9.12
N VAL A 96 11.05 0.39 -8.39
CA VAL A 96 12.28 0.06 -7.64
C VAL A 96 13.07 -1.09 -8.25
N HIS A 97 12.47 -1.87 -9.15
CA HIS A 97 13.07 -3.03 -9.81
C HIS A 97 12.86 -3.00 -11.32
N ASP A 98 13.66 -3.75 -12.05
CA ASP A 98 13.47 -4.01 -13.48
C ASP A 98 12.50 -5.18 -13.67
N LEU A 99 11.21 -4.91 -13.44
CA LEU A 99 10.16 -5.91 -13.46
C LEU A 99 9.93 -6.43 -14.89
N LYS A 100 9.98 -7.75 -15.07
CA LYS A 100 9.80 -8.41 -16.37
C LYS A 100 8.46 -9.12 -16.49
N GLN A 101 7.96 -9.64 -15.38
CA GLN A 101 6.75 -10.46 -15.36
C GLN A 101 5.87 -10.15 -14.17
N VAL A 102 4.56 -10.26 -14.38
CA VAL A 102 3.54 -10.20 -13.35
C VAL A 102 2.67 -11.43 -13.45
N ILE A 103 2.52 -12.14 -12.37
CA ILE A 103 1.51 -13.20 -12.22
C ILE A 103 0.35 -12.59 -11.44
N TYR A 104 -0.83 -12.57 -12.04
CA TYR A 104 -2.02 -12.03 -11.43
C TYR A 104 -3.00 -13.16 -11.09
N GLU A 105 -3.19 -13.41 -9.80
CA GLU A 105 -4.20 -14.34 -9.32
C GLU A 105 -5.57 -13.66 -9.38
N LEU A 106 -6.48 -14.25 -10.15
CA LEU A 106 -7.82 -13.73 -10.40
C LEU A 106 -8.82 -14.40 -9.46
N ASP A 107 -9.14 -13.74 -8.36
CA ASP A 107 -10.15 -14.23 -7.43
C ASP A 107 -11.56 -14.02 -8.02
N PRO A 108 -12.40 -15.09 -8.07
CA PRO A 108 -13.80 -14.95 -8.47
C PRO A 108 -14.59 -13.93 -7.64
N GLY A 109 -14.17 -13.69 -6.40
CA GLY A 109 -14.78 -12.69 -5.51
C GLY A 109 -14.76 -11.28 -6.07
N TYR A 110 -13.83 -10.94 -6.97
CA TYR A 110 -13.78 -9.63 -7.61
C TYR A 110 -15.05 -9.27 -8.39
N TRP A 111 -15.75 -10.28 -8.90
CA TRP A 111 -16.97 -10.12 -9.69
C TRP A 111 -18.25 -10.02 -8.84
N VAL A 112 -18.16 -10.41 -7.58
CA VAL A 112 -19.31 -10.51 -6.68
C VAL A 112 -19.32 -9.37 -5.65
N THR A 113 -18.15 -9.03 -5.13
CA THR A 113 -17.99 -7.98 -4.13
C THR A 113 -17.41 -6.73 -4.80
N GLY A 114 -18.17 -5.65 -4.85
CA GLY A 114 -17.69 -4.39 -5.44
C GLY A 114 -16.35 -3.92 -4.84
N ASP A 115 -15.59 -3.18 -5.65
CA ASP A 115 -14.26 -2.67 -5.32
C ASP A 115 -14.31 -1.75 -4.07
N GLY A 116 -13.71 -2.18 -2.99
CA GLY A 116 -13.02 -1.19 -2.18
C GLY A 116 -13.61 -0.73 -0.86
N GLN A 117 -14.44 -1.48 -0.21
CA GLN A 117 -14.81 -1.15 1.19
C GLN A 117 -13.93 -1.86 2.25
N ASN A 118 -12.82 -2.46 1.86
CA ASN A 118 -11.98 -3.21 2.79
C ASN A 118 -11.02 -2.31 3.55
N ALA A 119 -10.96 -2.51 4.86
CA ALA A 119 -9.98 -1.88 5.74
C ALA A 119 -8.51 -2.20 5.35
N GLN A 120 -8.29 -3.20 4.52
CA GLN A 120 -6.95 -3.62 4.05
C GLN A 120 -6.23 -2.52 3.26
N TYR A 121 -6.95 -1.72 2.46
CA TYR A 121 -6.31 -0.64 1.69
C TYR A 121 -5.61 0.41 2.56
N ILE A 122 -6.08 0.62 3.79
CA ILE A 122 -5.46 1.57 4.73
C ILE A 122 -4.06 1.08 5.11
N SER A 123 -3.88 -0.23 5.28
CA SER A 123 -2.57 -0.81 5.57
C SER A 123 -1.61 -0.61 4.41
N TYR A 124 -2.02 -0.89 3.18
CA TYR A 124 -1.20 -0.64 2.00
C TYR A 124 -0.81 0.82 1.86
N LEU A 125 -1.80 1.72 1.94
CA LEU A 125 -1.57 3.15 1.81
C LEU A 125 -0.54 3.68 2.80
N ARG A 126 -0.59 3.19 4.04
CA ARG A 126 0.33 3.58 5.09
C ARG A 126 1.75 3.15 4.79
N GLU A 127 1.92 1.93 4.28
CA GLU A 127 3.23 1.30 4.08
C GLU A 127 3.92 1.70 2.77
N PHE A 128 3.17 2.20 1.78
CA PHE A 128 3.80 2.73 0.58
C PHE A 128 4.78 3.85 0.93
N PRO A 129 5.97 3.89 0.30
CA PRO A 129 6.92 4.98 0.46
C PRO A 129 6.29 6.31 0.05
N ASN A 130 6.75 7.40 0.64
CA ASN A 130 6.28 8.73 0.33
C ASN A 130 6.68 9.12 -1.10
N SER A 131 5.75 9.00 -2.03
CA SER A 131 5.93 9.19 -3.47
C SER A 131 4.68 9.78 -4.11
N PHE A 132 4.79 10.23 -5.36
CA PHE A 132 3.61 10.63 -6.14
C PHE A 132 2.66 9.46 -6.36
N LEU A 133 3.17 8.24 -6.47
CA LEU A 133 2.36 7.04 -6.59
C LEU A 133 1.46 6.83 -5.37
N LYS A 134 2.00 7.05 -4.16
CA LYS A 134 1.21 7.03 -2.92
C LYS A 134 0.10 8.08 -2.92
N LEU A 135 0.40 9.29 -3.41
CA LEU A 135 -0.59 10.36 -3.50
C LEU A 135 -1.70 10.03 -4.51
N ASP A 136 -1.36 9.41 -5.64
CA ASP A 136 -2.33 9.01 -6.65
C ASP A 136 -3.22 7.88 -6.13
N TYR A 137 -2.64 6.87 -5.48
CA TYR A 137 -3.39 5.83 -4.80
C TYR A 137 -4.39 6.40 -3.80
N TRP A 138 -3.95 7.37 -3.01
CA TRP A 138 -4.77 8.04 -2.00
C TRP A 138 -5.95 8.79 -2.62
N LYS A 139 -5.68 9.60 -3.65
CA LYS A 139 -6.72 10.35 -4.36
C LYS A 139 -7.78 9.43 -4.95
N GLU A 140 -7.34 8.33 -5.54
CA GLU A 140 -8.25 7.38 -6.18
C GLU A 140 -9.13 6.66 -5.15
N LYS A 141 -8.56 6.19 -4.05
CA LYS A 141 -9.33 5.55 -2.96
C LYS A 141 -10.31 6.51 -2.29
N LEU A 142 -9.95 7.76 -2.07
CA LEU A 142 -10.85 8.77 -1.52
C LEU A 142 -11.98 9.13 -2.48
N SER A 143 -11.73 9.22 -3.78
CA SER A 143 -12.76 9.54 -4.78
C SER A 143 -13.85 8.48 -4.84
N VAL A 144 -13.51 7.21 -4.71
CA VAL A 144 -14.47 6.10 -4.68
C VAL A 144 -15.35 6.16 -3.43
N SER A 145 -14.80 6.50 -2.28
CA SER A 145 -15.56 6.66 -1.04
C SER A 145 -16.65 7.73 -1.16
N TYR A 146 -16.37 8.85 -1.84
CA TYR A 146 -17.35 9.93 -2.07
C TYR A 146 -18.46 9.53 -3.05
N THR A 147 -18.18 8.73 -4.05
CA THR A 147 -19.19 8.28 -5.03
C THR A 147 -20.19 7.32 -4.42
N HIS A 148 -19.77 6.46 -3.52
CA HIS A 148 -20.68 5.55 -2.81
C HIS A 148 -21.59 6.26 -1.80
N LEU A 149 -21.13 7.31 -1.14
CA LEU A 149 -21.97 8.10 -0.24
C LEU A 149 -23.10 8.84 -0.98
N ARG A 150 -22.89 9.28 -2.24
CA ARG A 150 -23.92 9.92 -3.07
C ARG A 150 -24.93 8.96 -3.70
N ALA A 151 -24.60 7.68 -3.83
CA ALA A 151 -25.49 6.69 -4.43
C ALA A 151 -26.56 6.18 -3.45
N HIS A 152 -26.50 6.55 -2.18
CA HIS A 152 -27.45 6.19 -1.12
C HIS A 152 -28.31 7.36 -0.62
N GLU A 153 -28.19 8.54 -1.23
CA GLU A 153 -29.14 9.66 -1.08
C GLU A 153 -30.17 9.67 -2.25
#